data_9e18940749f3f0999b2001fcff992c3f
#
_entry.id   9e18940749f3f0999b2001fcff992c3f
#
_cell.length_a   1.000
_cell.length_b   1.000
_cell.length_c   1.000
_cell.angle_alpha   90.00
_cell.angle_beta   90.00
_cell.angle_gamma   90.00
#
_symmetry.space_group_name_H-M   'P 1'
#
loop_
_entity.id
_entity.type
_entity.pdbx_description
1 polymer ?
#
loop_
_entity_poly.entity_id
_entity_poly.type
_entity_poly.pdbx_seq_one_letter_code
_entity_poly.pdbx_strand_id
1 'polypeptide(L)' 'MNAYELTIRGLDNTVSFATARWELFVFPEVYGLTPDPANDLFVVFYEGNFADPTAWCRALSAAGYPATPIGPVLETGEAA' A
#
# COMPACT_ATOMS: atom_id res chain seq x y z
N MET A 1 10.93 9.24 -4.71
CA MET A 1 10.20 8.03 -4.30
C MET A 1 9.28 8.37 -3.14
N ASN A 2 8.03 8.00 -3.25
CA ASN A 2 7.04 8.28 -2.21
C ASN A 2 6.48 6.99 -1.66
N ALA A 3 6.03 7.03 -0.42
CA ALA A 3 5.49 5.86 0.24
C ALA A 3 4.26 6.25 1.06
N TYR A 4 3.29 5.34 1.12
CA TYR A 4 2.05 5.55 1.84
C TYR A 4 1.70 4.29 2.61
N GLU A 5 1.30 4.44 3.86
CA GLU A 5 0.98 3.30 4.73
C GLU A 5 -0.50 2.98 4.70
N LEU A 6 -0.80 1.70 4.60
CA LEU A 6 -2.17 1.19 4.65
C LEU A 6 -2.23 0.02 5.62
N THR A 7 -3.43 -0.26 6.14
CA THR A 7 -3.71 -1.58 6.71
C THR A 7 -4.41 -2.40 5.64
N ILE A 8 -4.09 -3.68 5.55
CA ILE A 8 -4.74 -4.60 4.62
C ILE A 8 -5.03 -5.88 5.38
N ARG A 9 -6.25 -6.34 5.36
CA ARG A 9 -6.63 -7.56 6.05
C ARG A 9 -6.68 -8.73 5.08
N GLY A 10 -6.38 -9.92 5.59
CA GLY A 10 -6.51 -11.15 4.81
C GLY A 10 -5.27 -11.54 4.04
N LEU A 11 -4.17 -10.85 4.22
CA LEU A 11 -2.92 -11.19 3.54
C LEU A 11 -2.14 -12.18 4.39
N ASP A 12 -2.62 -13.42 4.43
CA ASP A 12 -2.08 -14.43 5.34
C ASP A 12 -0.99 -15.28 4.72
N ASN A 13 -0.79 -15.19 3.41
CA ASN A 13 0.20 -16.03 2.74
C ASN A 13 0.70 -15.34 1.48
N THR A 14 1.68 -15.98 0.83
CA THR A 14 2.31 -15.43 -0.36
C THR A 14 1.32 -15.19 -1.49
N VAL A 15 0.35 -16.08 -1.64
CA VAL A 15 -0.62 -15.97 -2.74
C VAL A 15 -1.51 -14.75 -2.54
N SER A 16 -2.04 -14.57 -1.33
CA SER A 16 -2.91 -13.42 -1.07
C SER A 16 -2.13 -12.11 -1.18
N PHE A 17 -0.88 -12.09 -0.74
CA PHE A 17 -0.04 -10.91 -0.89
C PHE A 17 0.18 -10.59 -2.37
N ALA A 18 0.47 -11.59 -3.18
CA ALA A 18 0.68 -11.39 -4.61
C ALA A 18 -0.58 -10.86 -5.28
N THR A 19 -1.74 -11.38 -4.88
CA THR A 19 -3.02 -10.91 -5.43
C THR A 19 -3.24 -9.44 -5.08
N ALA A 20 -3.01 -9.06 -3.84
CA ALA A 20 -3.17 -7.67 -3.42
C ALA A 20 -2.22 -6.76 -4.19
N ARG A 21 -0.99 -7.20 -4.39
CA ARG A 21 -0.01 -6.42 -5.15
C ARG A 21 -0.48 -6.19 -6.58
N TRP A 22 -1.04 -7.23 -7.21
CA TRP A 22 -1.58 -7.10 -8.56
C TRP A 22 -2.71 -6.09 -8.61
N GLU A 23 -3.60 -6.10 -7.62
CA GLU A 23 -4.69 -5.13 -7.58
C GLU A 23 -4.17 -3.71 -7.53
N LEU A 24 -3.06 -3.49 -6.85
CA LEU A 24 -2.47 -2.15 -6.77
C LEU A 24 -1.72 -1.78 -8.04
N PHE A 25 -1.17 -2.75 -8.74
CA PHE A 25 -0.37 -2.47 -9.92
C PHE A 25 -1.19 -2.04 -11.13
N VAL A 26 -2.53 -2.10 -11.04
CA VAL A 26 -3.35 -1.50 -12.09
C VAL A 26 -3.28 0.03 -12.06
N PHE A 27 -2.81 0.60 -10.96
CA PHE A 27 -2.62 2.04 -10.86
C PHE A 27 -1.23 2.39 -11.39
N PRO A 28 -1.13 3.21 -12.43
CA PRO A 28 0.17 3.46 -13.05
C PRO A 28 1.19 4.14 -12.14
N GLU A 29 0.73 4.84 -11.11
CA GLU A 29 1.63 5.49 -10.18
C GLU A 29 2.24 4.53 -9.17
N VAL A 30 1.65 3.35 -8.96
CA VAL A 30 2.12 2.40 -7.94
C VAL A 30 3.17 1.48 -8.55
N TYR A 31 4.29 1.33 -7.86
CA TYR A 31 5.34 0.43 -8.34
C TYR A 31 5.85 -0.53 -7.27
N GLY A 32 5.28 -0.54 -6.08
CA GLY A 32 5.69 -1.51 -5.08
C GLY A 32 4.73 -1.60 -3.92
N LEU A 33 4.75 -2.76 -3.27
CA LEU A 33 4.02 -3.01 -2.03
C LEU A 33 4.91 -3.86 -1.14
N THR A 34 5.10 -3.43 0.08
CA THR A 34 5.99 -4.09 1.04
C THR A 34 5.30 -4.21 2.39
N PRO A 35 5.39 -5.35 3.06
CA PRO A 35 4.86 -5.47 4.42
C PRO A 35 5.75 -4.75 5.42
N ASP A 36 5.12 -4.25 6.47
CA ASP A 36 5.80 -3.67 7.62
C ASP A 36 5.30 -4.40 8.85
N PRO A 37 5.82 -5.58 9.14
CA PRO A 37 5.31 -6.41 10.23
C PRO A 37 5.49 -5.79 11.61
N ALA A 38 6.47 -4.91 11.77
CA ALA A 38 6.70 -4.27 13.06
C ALA A 38 5.51 -3.40 13.48
N ASN A 39 4.81 -2.83 12.52
CA ASN A 39 3.68 -1.94 12.77
C ASN A 39 2.36 -2.51 12.27
N ASP A 40 2.37 -3.74 11.78
CA ASP A 40 1.19 -4.40 11.22
C ASP A 40 0.57 -3.57 10.10
N LEU A 41 1.43 -3.03 9.25
CA LEU A 41 1.03 -2.16 8.15
C LEU A 41 1.63 -2.67 6.85
N PHE A 42 1.17 -2.07 5.75
CA PHE A 42 1.76 -2.29 4.44
C PHE A 42 2.12 -0.94 3.85
N VAL A 43 3.19 -0.90 3.08
CA VAL A 43 3.69 0.33 2.49
C VAL A 43 3.56 0.23 0.98
N VAL A 44 2.86 1.21 0.39
CA VAL A 44 2.73 1.34 -1.05
C VAL A 44 3.76 2.35 -1.52
N PHE A 45 4.59 1.95 -2.47
CA PHE A 45 5.54 2.87 -3.10
C PHE A 45 4.92 3.39 -4.39
N TYR A 46 4.95 4.70 -4.57
CA TYR A 46 4.34 5.33 -5.74
C TYR A 46 5.19 6.49 -6.21
N GLU A 47 4.92 6.93 -7.44
CA GLU A 47 5.60 8.07 -8.02
C GLU A 47 4.64 9.20 -8.30
N GLY A 48 5.17 10.42 -8.35
CA GLY A 48 4.37 11.59 -8.60
C GLY A 48 4.09 12.35 -7.31
N ASN A 49 3.35 13.43 -7.45
CA ASN A 49 3.06 14.32 -6.32
C ASN A 49 1.73 14.02 -5.66
N PHE A 50 1.06 12.98 -6.10
CA PHE A 50 -0.31 12.75 -5.67
C PHE A 50 -0.53 11.28 -5.39
N ALA A 51 -0.93 10.97 -4.16
CA ALA A 51 -1.34 9.64 -3.77
C ALA A 51 -2.85 9.55 -3.84
N ASP A 52 -3.37 8.38 -4.19
CA ASP A 52 -4.80 8.15 -4.21
C ASP A 52 -5.14 6.93 -3.36
N PRO A 53 -4.92 7.02 -2.04
CA PRO A 53 -5.12 5.88 -1.17
C PRO A 53 -6.57 5.41 -1.12
N THR A 54 -7.52 6.29 -1.36
CA THR A 54 -8.93 5.91 -1.39
C THR A 54 -9.19 4.93 -2.53
N ALA A 55 -8.66 5.21 -3.71
CA ALA A 55 -8.82 4.31 -4.85
C ALA A 55 -8.08 3.00 -4.61
N TRP A 56 -6.88 3.05 -4.06
CA TRP A 56 -6.11 1.84 -3.76
C TRP A 56 -6.86 0.94 -2.78
N CYS A 57 -7.39 1.52 -1.71
CA CYS A 57 -8.10 0.75 -0.70
C CYS A 57 -9.42 0.20 -1.25
N ARG A 58 -10.08 0.95 -2.13
CA ARG A 58 -11.30 0.47 -2.75
C ARG A 58 -11.04 -0.74 -3.62
N ALA A 59 -9.95 -0.72 -4.39
CA ALA A 59 -9.60 -1.85 -5.24
C ALA A 59 -9.27 -3.08 -4.40
N LEU A 60 -8.52 -2.90 -3.32
CA LEU A 60 -8.18 -4.01 -2.43
C LEU A 60 -9.43 -4.59 -1.77
N SER A 61 -10.31 -3.72 -1.30
CA SER A 61 -11.55 -4.19 -0.66
C SER A 61 -12.43 -4.94 -1.65
N ALA A 62 -12.49 -4.48 -2.89
CA ALA A 62 -13.27 -5.16 -3.92
C ALA A 62 -12.70 -6.53 -4.23
N ALA A 63 -11.40 -6.72 -4.04
CA ALA A 63 -10.76 -8.02 -4.26
C ALA A 63 -10.86 -8.94 -3.05
N GLY A 64 -11.49 -8.48 -1.98
CA GLY A 64 -11.67 -9.29 -0.78
C GLY A 64 -10.65 -9.01 0.31
N TYR A 65 -9.88 -7.95 0.19
CA TYR A 65 -8.86 -7.58 1.19
C TYR A 65 -9.17 -6.19 1.72
N PRO A 66 -10.02 -6.10 2.75
CA PRO A 66 -10.38 -4.79 3.30
C PRO A 66 -9.14 -4.00 3.70
N ALA A 67 -9.06 -2.77 3.24
CA ALA A 67 -7.90 -1.92 3.46
C ALA A 67 -8.34 -0.55 3.94
N THR A 68 -7.49 0.06 4.76
CA THR A 68 -7.75 1.37 5.32
C THR A 68 -6.48 2.22 5.15
N PRO A 69 -6.60 3.45 4.64
CA PRO A 69 -5.43 4.31 4.53
C PRO A 69 -5.00 4.83 5.89
N ILE A 70 -3.71 4.86 6.12
CA ILE A 70 -3.15 5.38 7.37
C ILE A 70 -2.53 6.75 7.13
N GLY A 71 -1.58 6.86 6.19
CA GLY A 71 -0.97 8.14 5.91
C GLY A 71 0.34 8.00 5.17
N PRO A 72 0.86 9.13 4.69
CA PRO A 72 2.15 9.11 4.00
C PRO A 72 3.28 8.77 4.96
N VAL A 73 4.28 8.07 4.44
CA VAL A 73 5.49 7.83 5.20
C VAL A 73 6.33 9.10 5.14
N LEU A 74 6.67 9.62 6.30
CA LEU A 74 7.48 10.82 6.36
C LEU A 74 8.94 10.42 6.27
N GLU A 75 9.65 11.09 5.36
CA GLU A 75 11.06 10.80 5.15
C GLU A 75 11.93 11.77 5.89
N THR A 76 11.48 12.16 7.05
CA THR A 76 12.18 13.15 7.83
C THR A 76 13.49 12.65 8.36
N GLY A 77 13.61 11.35 8.50
CA GLY A 77 14.85 10.78 8.98
C GLY A 77 16.01 11.16 8.10
N GLU A 78 15.76 11.19 6.82
CA GLU A 78 16.78 11.52 5.87
C GLU A 78 17.10 12.99 5.91
N ALA A 79 16.10 13.78 6.19
CA ALA A 79 16.30 15.21 6.26
C ALA A 79 17.19 15.59 7.43
N ALA A 80 17.25 14.75 8.40
CA ALA A 80 18.05 15.05 9.56
C ALA A 80 19.52 15.10 9.25
#